data_1c0e9ee63a42ecfc2aa10a28be4ad135
#
_entry.id   1c0e9ee63a42ecfc2aa10a28be4ad135
#
_cell.length_a   1.000
_cell.length_b   1.000
_cell.length_c   1.000
_cell.angle_alpha   90.00
_cell.angle_beta   90.00
_cell.angle_gamma   90.00
#
_symmetry.space_group_name_H-M   'P 1'
#
loop_
_entity.id
_entity.type
_entity.pdbx_description
1 polymer ?
#
loop_
_entity_poly.entity_id
_entity_poly.type
_entity_poly.pdbx_seq_one_letter_code
_entity_poly.pdbx_strand_id
1 'polypeptide(L)'
;MYLYLIRHGIAEDLDPHTLDAIASDEARSLTQVGRKKMAQVADRICKTGLKFDLIMTSPLVRAQQTGDILIDARLSNQLEISLDLAPAGNLQSWLTKLASRSLDQPFTTIALVGHEPNLSK
;
A
#
# COMPACT_ATOMS: atom_id res chain seq x y z
N MET A 1 17.85 4.63 -5.23
CA MET A 1 16.46 4.11 -5.10
C MET A 1 15.63 5.10 -4.28
N TYR A 2 14.43 5.39 -4.74
CA TYR A 2 13.50 6.25 -4.02
C TYR A 2 12.32 5.43 -3.53
N LEU A 3 11.99 5.56 -2.25
CA LEU A 3 10.83 4.91 -1.64
C LEU A 3 9.78 5.97 -1.32
N TYR A 4 8.57 5.75 -1.79
CA TYR A 4 7.42 6.60 -1.50
C TYR A 4 6.48 5.84 -0.57
N LEU A 5 6.26 6.39 0.62
CA LEU A 5 5.37 5.77 1.59
C LEU A 5 3.97 6.34 1.40
N ILE A 6 3.03 5.49 1.06
CA ILE A 6 1.64 5.88 0.83
C ILE A 6 0.78 5.19 1.88
N ARG A 7 0.09 6.00 2.68
CA ARG A 7 -0.88 5.47 3.62
C ARG A 7 -2.14 5.08 2.85
N HIS A 8 -2.74 3.93 3.19
CA HIS A 8 -4.00 3.54 2.57
C HIS A 8 -5.08 4.61 2.81
N GLY A 9 -6.10 4.62 1.94
CA GLY A 9 -7.20 5.57 2.06
C GLY A 9 -8.11 5.28 3.25
N ILE A 10 -9.15 6.10 3.40
CA ILE A 10 -10.13 5.97 4.48
C ILE A 10 -10.88 4.65 4.33
N ALA A 11 -10.84 3.84 5.37
CA ALA A 11 -11.52 2.55 5.42
C ALA A 11 -12.79 2.62 6.28
N GLU A 12 -13.67 1.63 6.10
CA GLU A 12 -14.86 1.49 6.91
C GLU A 12 -14.49 1.21 8.37
N ASP A 13 -15.38 1.60 9.28
CA ASP A 13 -15.16 1.38 10.70
C ASP A 13 -15.22 -0.12 11.03
N LEU A 14 -14.45 -0.50 12.06
CA LEU A 14 -14.48 -1.84 12.59
C LEU A 14 -15.80 -2.08 13.32
N ASP A 15 -16.45 -3.23 13.04
CA ASP A 15 -17.68 -3.62 13.71
C ASP A 15 -17.35 -4.09 15.14
N PRO A 16 -17.81 -3.37 16.18
CA PRO A 16 -17.49 -3.74 17.56
C PRO A 16 -18.18 -5.04 18.02
N HIS A 17 -19.13 -5.56 17.25
CA HIS A 17 -19.85 -6.79 17.58
C HIS A 17 -19.23 -8.02 16.92
N THR A 18 -18.16 -7.86 16.17
CA THR A 18 -17.48 -8.95 15.49
C THR A 18 -16.71 -9.80 16.50
N LEU A 19 -16.88 -11.13 16.42
CA LEU A 19 -16.19 -12.06 17.31
C LEU A 19 -14.68 -12.12 17.04
N ASP A 20 -14.27 -11.93 15.79
CA ASP A 20 -12.88 -11.89 15.40
C ASP A 20 -12.52 -10.48 14.90
N ALA A 21 -12.08 -9.65 15.83
CA ALA A 21 -11.75 -8.26 15.51
C ALA A 21 -10.55 -8.14 14.55
N ILE A 22 -9.58 -9.08 14.62
CA ILE A 22 -8.40 -9.04 13.76
C ILE A 22 -8.80 -9.36 12.32
N ALA A 23 -9.54 -10.45 12.08
CA ALA A 23 -9.99 -10.80 10.74
C ALA A 23 -10.93 -9.74 10.16
N SER A 24 -11.80 -9.16 11.00
CA SER A 24 -12.68 -8.08 10.59
C SER A 24 -11.89 -6.83 10.19
N ASP A 25 -10.84 -6.48 10.93
CA ASP A 25 -9.96 -5.36 10.58
C ASP A 25 -9.28 -5.59 9.23
N GLU A 26 -8.75 -6.79 9.01
CA GLU A 26 -8.08 -7.13 7.75
C GLU A 26 -9.01 -7.03 6.55
N ALA A 27 -10.31 -7.29 6.74
CA ALA A 27 -11.31 -7.26 5.68
C ALA A 27 -11.95 -5.89 5.46
N ARG A 28 -11.63 -4.88 6.27
CA ARG A 28 -12.22 -3.55 6.10
C ARG A 28 -11.84 -2.95 4.76
N SER A 29 -12.88 -2.59 3.99
CA SER A 29 -12.72 -1.95 2.69
C SER A 29 -12.52 -0.45 2.82
N LEU A 30 -11.99 0.17 1.77
CA LEU A 30 -12.06 1.63 1.65
C LEU A 30 -13.53 2.06 1.55
N THR A 31 -13.84 3.20 2.17
CA THR A 31 -15.16 3.83 1.95
C THR A 31 -15.22 4.42 0.54
N GLN A 32 -16.43 4.76 0.08
CA GLN A 32 -16.57 5.47 -1.20
C GLN A 32 -15.80 6.78 -1.19
N VAL A 33 -15.86 7.52 -0.08
CA VAL A 33 -15.11 8.76 0.09
C VAL A 33 -13.61 8.49 0.03
N GLY A 34 -13.16 7.43 0.69
CA GLY A 34 -11.75 7.01 0.66
C GLY A 34 -11.28 6.66 -0.73
N ARG A 35 -12.07 5.90 -1.50
CA ARG A 35 -11.75 5.56 -2.89
C ARG A 35 -11.65 6.81 -3.75
N LYS A 36 -12.60 7.72 -3.62
CA LYS A 36 -12.63 8.96 -4.39
C LYS A 36 -11.42 9.82 -4.08
N LYS A 37 -11.07 9.97 -2.81
CA LYS A 37 -9.90 10.76 -2.39
C LYS A 37 -8.61 10.13 -2.89
N MET A 38 -8.48 8.81 -2.82
CA MET A 38 -7.29 8.12 -3.34
C MET A 38 -7.17 8.26 -4.85
N ALA A 39 -8.28 8.19 -5.58
CA ALA A 39 -8.27 8.41 -7.02
C ALA A 39 -7.80 9.84 -7.35
N GLN A 40 -8.21 10.83 -6.57
CA GLN A 40 -7.74 12.21 -6.73
C GLN A 40 -6.25 12.35 -6.44
N VAL A 41 -5.75 11.69 -5.40
CA VAL A 41 -4.32 11.68 -5.06
C VAL A 41 -3.53 11.03 -6.20
N ALA A 42 -4.00 9.88 -6.68
CA ALA A 42 -3.35 9.16 -7.77
C ALA A 42 -3.30 10.00 -9.04
N ASP A 43 -4.38 10.70 -9.36
CA ASP A 43 -4.42 11.60 -10.51
C ASP A 43 -3.40 12.74 -10.39
N ARG A 44 -3.29 13.33 -9.21
CA ARG A 44 -2.30 14.39 -8.94
C ARG A 44 -0.88 13.88 -9.12
N ILE A 45 -0.58 12.68 -8.62
CA ILE A 45 0.74 12.06 -8.78
C ILE A 45 1.00 11.82 -10.27
N CYS A 46 0.02 11.32 -10.98
CA CYS A 46 0.15 11.05 -12.42
C CYS A 46 0.47 12.34 -13.20
N LYS A 47 -0.15 13.45 -12.83
CA LYS A 47 0.08 14.74 -13.49
C LYS A 47 1.49 15.29 -13.26
N THR A 48 2.18 14.86 -12.23
CA THR A 48 3.57 15.26 -11.99
C THR A 48 4.55 14.50 -12.89
N GLY A 49 4.10 13.47 -13.60
CA GLY A 49 4.96 12.60 -14.39
C GLY A 49 5.65 11.51 -13.60
N LEU A 50 5.42 11.44 -12.28
CA LEU A 50 6.01 10.41 -11.43
C LEU A 50 5.38 9.05 -11.75
N LYS A 51 6.24 8.02 -11.87
CA LYS A 51 5.82 6.63 -12.03
C LYS A 51 6.66 5.76 -11.12
N PHE A 52 6.09 4.62 -10.76
CA PHE A 52 6.76 3.65 -9.90
C PHE A 52 7.11 2.40 -10.70
N ASP A 53 8.30 1.87 -10.46
CA ASP A 53 8.70 0.58 -11.03
C ASP A 53 7.91 -0.56 -10.41
N LEU A 54 7.51 -0.40 -9.15
CA LEU A 54 6.79 -1.41 -8.39
C LEU A 54 5.94 -0.74 -7.33
N ILE A 55 4.73 -1.24 -7.14
CA ILE A 55 3.88 -0.90 -5.99
C ILE A 55 3.78 -2.13 -5.11
N MET A 56 4.13 -1.99 -3.83
CA MET A 56 3.99 -3.07 -2.85
C MET A 56 2.97 -2.68 -1.81
N THR A 57 2.05 -3.59 -1.49
CA THR A 57 1.00 -3.35 -0.51
C THR A 57 1.03 -4.37 0.61
N SER A 58 0.49 -4.01 1.77
CA SER A 58 0.15 -4.99 2.78
C SER A 58 -1.00 -5.87 2.28
N PRO A 59 -1.23 -7.05 2.92
CA PRO A 59 -2.32 -7.94 2.50
C PRO A 59 -3.71 -7.45 2.91
N LEU A 60 -3.83 -6.38 3.69
CA LEU A 60 -5.13 -5.87 4.11
C LEU A 60 -5.92 -5.34 2.93
N VAL A 61 -7.24 -5.57 2.94
CA VAL A 61 -8.11 -5.20 1.81
C VAL A 61 -7.97 -3.72 1.47
N ARG A 62 -8.00 -2.83 2.47
CA ARG A 62 -7.92 -1.39 2.24
C ARG A 62 -6.60 -0.96 1.59
N ALA A 63 -5.51 -1.65 1.88
CA ALA A 63 -4.21 -1.36 1.27
C ALA A 63 -4.16 -1.85 -0.18
N GLN A 64 -4.66 -3.07 -0.43
CA GLN A 64 -4.72 -3.61 -1.78
C GLN A 64 -5.62 -2.76 -2.67
N GLN A 65 -6.76 -2.31 -2.15
CA GLN A 65 -7.66 -1.43 -2.89
C GLN A 65 -7.00 -0.09 -3.22
N THR A 66 -6.22 0.46 -2.28
CA THR A 66 -5.43 1.67 -2.54
C THR A 66 -4.42 1.41 -3.65
N GLY A 67 -3.70 0.30 -3.60
CA GLY A 67 -2.75 -0.10 -4.63
C GLY A 67 -3.42 -0.24 -6.00
N ASP A 68 -4.58 -0.87 -6.06
CA ASP A 68 -5.34 -1.02 -7.30
C ASP A 68 -5.72 0.33 -7.91
N ILE A 69 -6.08 1.30 -7.08
CA ILE A 69 -6.37 2.67 -7.55
C ILE A 69 -5.13 3.30 -8.18
N LEU A 70 -3.96 3.08 -7.59
CA LEU A 70 -2.71 3.57 -8.15
C LEU A 70 -2.38 2.91 -9.49
N ILE A 71 -2.63 1.61 -9.61
CA ILE A 71 -2.46 0.86 -10.88
C ILE A 71 -3.43 1.39 -11.94
N ASP A 72 -4.69 1.62 -11.58
CA ASP A 72 -5.69 2.15 -12.50
C ASP A 72 -5.31 3.54 -13.01
N ALA A 73 -4.61 4.32 -12.21
CA ALA A 73 -4.08 5.63 -12.60
C ALA A 73 -2.81 5.53 -13.45
N ARG A 74 -2.36 4.31 -13.76
CA ARG A 74 -1.18 4.03 -14.58
C ARG A 74 0.13 4.52 -13.96
N LEU A 75 0.21 4.53 -12.63
CA LEU A 75 1.42 4.91 -11.92
C LEU A 75 2.45 3.78 -11.92
N SER A 76 2.01 2.54 -12.09
CA SER A 76 2.86 1.37 -12.28
C SER A 76 2.06 0.29 -12.99
N ASN A 77 2.74 -0.70 -13.55
CA ASN A 77 2.12 -1.90 -14.10
C ASN A 77 2.45 -3.15 -13.28
N GLN A 78 3.09 -2.99 -12.12
CA GLN A 78 3.42 -4.10 -11.24
C GLN A 78 2.94 -3.79 -9.82
N LEU A 79 2.20 -4.74 -9.24
CA LEU A 79 1.74 -4.66 -7.86
C LEU A 79 2.04 -5.99 -7.17
N GLU A 80 2.65 -5.95 -6.00
CA GLU A 80 2.94 -7.12 -5.20
C GLU A 80 2.45 -6.92 -3.77
N ILE A 81 2.17 -8.03 -3.10
CA ILE A 81 1.69 -8.04 -1.72
C ILE A 81 2.80 -8.58 -0.83
N SER A 82 3.04 -7.92 0.29
CA SER A 82 4.03 -8.38 1.28
C SER A 82 3.42 -8.42 2.67
N LEU A 83 3.51 -9.56 3.33
CA LEU A 83 3.08 -9.71 4.71
C LEU A 83 3.86 -8.82 5.67
N ASP A 84 5.09 -8.48 5.32
CA ASP A 84 5.92 -7.61 6.16
C ASP A 84 5.37 -6.18 6.26
N LEU A 85 4.48 -5.79 5.37
CA LEU A 85 3.85 -4.47 5.39
C LEU A 85 2.54 -4.44 6.16
N ALA A 86 2.05 -5.58 6.66
CA ALA A 86 0.87 -5.62 7.53
C ALA A 86 1.15 -4.91 8.86
N PRO A 87 0.12 -4.47 9.60
CA PRO A 87 0.35 -3.80 10.88
C PRO A 87 1.20 -4.58 11.87
N ALA A 88 1.12 -5.92 11.84
CA ALA A 88 1.94 -6.80 12.66
C ALA A 88 3.21 -7.26 11.94
N GLY A 89 3.48 -6.75 10.75
CA GLY A 89 4.63 -7.16 9.96
C GLY A 89 5.93 -6.51 10.41
N ASN A 90 7.01 -6.91 9.75
CA ASN A 90 8.36 -6.43 10.05
C ASN A 90 8.94 -5.67 8.85
N LEU A 91 8.91 -4.35 8.93
CA LEU A 91 9.43 -3.49 7.87
C LEU A 91 10.92 -3.73 7.63
N GLN A 92 11.69 -4.00 8.68
CA GLN A 92 13.12 -4.29 8.54
C GLN A 92 13.36 -5.54 7.70
N SER A 93 12.56 -6.59 7.92
CA SER A 93 12.62 -7.81 7.11
C SER A 93 12.32 -7.51 5.64
N TRP A 94 11.31 -6.68 5.38
CA TRP A 94 10.96 -6.26 4.03
C TRP A 94 12.12 -5.52 3.36
N LEU A 95 12.75 -4.59 4.07
CA LEU A 95 13.90 -3.84 3.54
C LEU A 95 15.06 -4.76 3.18
N THR A 96 15.34 -5.76 4.02
CA THR A 96 16.40 -6.73 3.77
C THR A 96 16.11 -7.55 2.50
N LYS A 97 14.86 -8.01 2.33
CA LYS A 97 14.46 -8.75 1.14
C LYS A 97 14.55 -7.90 -0.12
N LEU A 98 14.15 -6.65 -0.01
CA LEU A 98 14.23 -5.72 -1.14
C LEU A 98 15.69 -5.46 -1.55
N ALA A 99 16.58 -5.27 -0.58
CA ALA A 99 18.00 -5.06 -0.85
C ALA A 99 18.61 -6.22 -1.62
N SER A 100 18.29 -7.48 -1.23
CA SER A 100 18.72 -8.65 -1.96
C SER A 100 18.15 -8.69 -3.37
N ARG A 101 16.87 -8.38 -3.52
CA ARG A 101 16.17 -8.44 -4.79
C ARG A 101 16.67 -7.40 -5.78
N SER A 102 17.03 -6.22 -5.30
CA SER A 102 17.47 -5.12 -6.16
C SER A 102 18.84 -5.38 -6.81
N LEU A 103 19.58 -6.40 -6.37
CA LEU A 103 20.80 -6.83 -7.06
C LEU A 103 20.46 -7.45 -8.42
N ASP A 104 19.33 -8.15 -8.52
CA ASP A 104 18.90 -8.81 -9.76
C ASP A 104 17.91 -7.95 -10.55
N GLN A 105 17.10 -7.17 -9.86
CA GLN A 105 16.08 -6.30 -10.45
C GLN A 105 16.24 -4.88 -9.90
N PRO A 106 17.03 -4.04 -10.58
CA PRO A 106 17.30 -2.70 -10.07
C PRO A 106 16.07 -1.80 -10.20
N PHE A 107 15.30 -1.69 -9.13
CA PHE A 107 14.20 -0.74 -9.04
C PHE A 107 14.75 0.64 -8.68
N THR A 108 14.23 1.68 -9.33
CA THR A 108 14.62 3.05 -9.06
C THR A 108 13.62 3.73 -8.12
N THR A 109 12.34 3.48 -8.33
CA THR A 109 11.25 4.13 -7.59
C THR A 109 10.20 3.11 -7.21
N ILE A 110 9.96 2.98 -5.90
CA ILE A 110 9.00 2.01 -5.37
C ILE A 110 8.01 2.73 -4.47
N ALA A 111 6.73 2.42 -4.61
CA ALA A 111 5.69 2.89 -3.70
C ALA A 111 5.32 1.78 -2.72
N LEU A 112 5.26 2.12 -1.44
CA LEU A 112 4.80 1.23 -0.39
C LEU A 112 3.44 1.71 0.10
N VAL A 113 2.44 0.86 0.02
CA VAL A 113 1.12 1.14 0.58
C VAL A 113 1.00 0.34 1.88
N GLY A 114 0.91 1.03 2.99
CA GLY A 114 0.92 0.38 4.29
C GLY A 114 0.11 1.13 5.33
N HIS A 115 0.46 0.93 6.57
CA HIS A 115 -0.31 1.36 7.73
C HIS A 115 0.57 2.00 8.77
N GLU A 116 -0.01 2.89 9.58
CA GLU A 116 0.58 3.28 10.84
C GLU A 116 0.45 2.13 11.85
N PRO A 117 1.41 1.90 12.73
CA PRO A 117 2.64 2.70 12.91
C PRO A 117 3.82 2.24 12.05
N ASN A 118 3.69 1.21 11.21
CA ASN A 118 4.82 0.66 10.47
C ASN A 118 5.51 1.71 9.59
N LEU A 119 4.75 2.57 8.93
CA LEU A 119 5.32 3.59 8.05
C LEU A 119 5.94 4.76 8.80
N SER A 120 5.66 4.91 10.09
CA SER A 120 6.20 5.99 10.92
C SER A 120 7.52 5.67 11.57
N LYS A 121 7.97 4.45 11.46
CA LYS A 121 9.20 4.01 12.12
C LYS A 121 10.43 4.18 11.25
#